data_a901bf6dfef68759d696a3b1b1441ee8
#
_entry.id   a901bf6dfef68759d696a3b1b1441ee8
#
_cell.length_a   1.000
_cell.length_b   1.000
_cell.length_c   1.000
_cell.angle_alpha   90.00
_cell.angle_beta   90.00
_cell.angle_gamma   90.00
#
_symmetry.space_group_name_H-M   'P 1'
#
loop_
_entity.id
_entity.type
_entity.pdbx_description
1 polymer ?
#
loop_
_entity_poly.entity_id
_entity_poly.type
_entity_poly.pdbx_seq_one_letter_code
_entity_poly.pdbx_strand_id
1 'polypeptide(L)'
;MPLYTSYSEETQTQIEEFLENTFGWDEDELVDFVEEYGEEKFKLYFEEYADMVDDMGIDVVSAFLENFDIADVSNCRDAYQGCYRSGAEFAEQIAIDCCEVPSNMSSWIEIDWKASWDNLDYDFVECSNGHIFSQNF
;
A
#
# COMPACT_ATOMS: atom_id res chain seq x y z
N MET A 1 17.68 23.59 16.01
CA MET A 1 18.13 23.41 14.63
C MET A 1 17.22 22.45 13.88
N PRO A 2 16.81 22.78 12.65
CA PRO A 2 16.03 21.83 11.87
C PRO A 2 16.81 20.54 11.60
N LEU A 3 16.12 19.41 11.57
CA LEU A 3 16.73 18.09 11.36
C LEU A 3 17.29 17.90 9.95
N TYR A 4 16.87 18.73 9.01
CA TYR A 4 17.22 18.59 7.59
C TYR A 4 18.36 19.51 7.11
N THR A 5 19.07 20.16 8.02
CA THR A 5 20.14 21.11 7.66
C THR A 5 21.34 20.46 6.94
N SER A 6 21.51 19.14 7.10
CA SER A 6 22.58 18.40 6.42
C SER A 6 22.27 18.02 4.98
N TYR A 7 21.02 18.21 4.55
CA TYR A 7 20.58 17.84 3.21
C TYR A 7 20.91 18.94 2.19
N SER A 8 20.77 18.63 0.90
CA SER A 8 20.98 19.63 -0.16
C SER A 8 19.95 20.77 -0.02
N GLU A 9 20.29 21.93 -0.57
CA GLU A 9 19.40 23.10 -0.54
C GLU A 9 18.05 22.78 -1.18
N GLU A 10 18.06 22.01 -2.27
CA GLU A 10 16.83 21.62 -2.96
C GLU A 10 15.94 20.77 -2.07
N THR A 11 16.51 19.79 -1.35
CA THR A 11 15.75 18.96 -0.41
C THR A 11 15.21 19.79 0.75
N GLN A 12 16.03 20.68 1.30
CA GLN A 12 15.59 21.57 2.38
C GLN A 12 14.43 22.45 1.94
N THR A 13 14.49 23.00 0.73
CA THR A 13 13.41 23.82 0.17
C THR A 13 12.12 23.03 0.03
N GLN A 14 12.22 21.79 -0.46
CA GLN A 14 11.06 20.91 -0.61
C GLN A 14 10.43 20.57 0.74
N ILE A 15 11.25 20.27 1.75
CA ILE A 15 10.76 19.99 3.10
C ILE A 15 10.01 21.23 3.64
N GLU A 16 10.58 22.41 3.49
CA GLU A 16 9.96 23.65 3.93
C GLU A 16 8.62 23.90 3.23
N GLU A 17 8.54 23.64 1.92
CA GLU A 17 7.31 23.76 1.16
C GLU A 17 6.23 22.81 1.66
N PHE A 18 6.58 21.54 1.95
CA PHE A 18 5.63 20.58 2.48
C PHE A 18 5.16 20.96 3.88
N LEU A 19 6.03 21.49 4.72
CA LEU A 19 5.65 21.95 6.05
C LEU A 19 4.68 23.14 6.01
N GLU A 20 4.81 23.99 5.02
CA GLU A 20 3.94 25.16 4.87
C GLU A 20 2.62 24.84 4.19
N ASN A 21 2.62 23.96 3.19
CA ASN A 21 1.51 23.76 2.26
C ASN A 21 0.75 22.46 2.44
N THR A 22 1.31 21.48 3.15
CA THR A 22 0.70 20.17 3.28
C THR A 22 0.22 19.95 4.72
N PHE A 23 -1.08 19.81 4.88
CA PHE A 23 -1.68 19.56 6.18
C PHE A 23 -1.30 18.18 6.72
N GLY A 24 -0.89 18.14 7.98
CA GLY A 24 -0.67 16.88 8.68
C GLY A 24 0.74 16.32 8.63
N TRP A 25 1.64 16.91 7.85
CA TRP A 25 3.04 16.46 7.80
C TRP A 25 3.88 17.30 8.73
N ASP A 26 4.69 16.65 9.57
CA ASP A 26 5.65 17.33 10.42
C ASP A 26 7.08 17.07 9.96
N GLU A 27 8.02 17.79 10.57
CA GLU A 27 9.44 17.69 10.21
C GLU A 27 9.98 16.26 10.37
N ASP A 28 9.60 15.59 11.46
CA ASP A 28 10.07 14.24 11.75
C ASP A 28 9.65 13.25 10.66
N GLU A 29 8.41 13.34 10.20
CA GLU A 29 7.89 12.47 9.15
C GLU A 29 8.62 12.66 7.83
N LEU A 30 8.89 13.91 7.46
CA LEU A 30 9.60 14.24 6.22
C LEU A 30 11.05 13.76 6.28
N VAL A 31 11.71 13.99 7.41
CA VAL A 31 13.09 13.54 7.62
C VAL A 31 13.18 12.02 7.63
N ASP A 32 12.24 11.34 8.27
CA ASP A 32 12.21 9.88 8.29
C ASP A 32 12.11 9.31 6.87
N PHE A 33 11.30 9.91 6.02
CA PHE A 33 11.20 9.49 4.61
C PHE A 33 12.54 9.65 3.89
N VAL A 34 13.21 10.80 4.05
CA VAL A 34 14.51 11.04 3.43
C VAL A 34 15.56 10.04 3.95
N GLU A 35 15.56 9.78 5.25
CA GLU A 35 16.50 8.82 5.84
C GLU A 35 16.28 7.39 5.34
N GLU A 36 15.02 7.02 5.10
CA GLU A 36 14.69 5.68 4.61
C GLU A 36 14.97 5.51 3.12
N TYR A 37 14.58 6.47 2.30
CA TYR A 37 14.62 6.34 0.84
C TYR A 37 15.69 7.17 0.15
N GLY A 38 16.21 8.21 0.79
CA GLY A 38 17.21 9.10 0.24
C GLY A 38 16.61 10.38 -0.36
N GLU A 39 17.47 11.38 -0.55
CA GLU A 39 17.06 12.70 -1.04
C GLU A 39 16.49 12.66 -2.46
N GLU A 40 17.08 11.84 -3.34
CA GLU A 40 16.62 11.72 -4.71
C GLU A 40 15.21 11.15 -4.79
N LYS A 41 14.94 10.09 -4.05
CA LYS A 41 13.60 9.47 -4.02
C LYS A 41 12.58 10.37 -3.33
N PHE A 42 13.01 11.16 -2.37
CA PHE A 42 12.15 12.18 -1.77
C PHE A 42 11.65 13.17 -2.82
N LYS A 43 12.54 13.67 -3.66
CA LYS A 43 12.17 14.60 -4.74
C LYS A 43 11.22 13.97 -5.74
N LEU A 44 11.47 12.72 -6.10
CA LEU A 44 10.72 12.04 -7.16
C LEU A 44 9.36 11.52 -6.71
N TYR A 45 9.26 11.05 -5.48
CA TYR A 45 8.12 10.24 -5.07
C TYR A 45 7.35 10.75 -3.85
N PHE A 46 7.90 11.67 -3.07
CA PHE A 46 7.23 12.07 -1.82
C PHE A 46 5.86 12.69 -2.08
N GLU A 47 5.71 13.50 -3.10
CA GLU A 47 4.42 14.10 -3.44
C GLU A 47 3.36 13.04 -3.74
N GLU A 48 3.72 12.04 -4.53
CA GLU A 48 2.84 10.91 -4.85
C GLU A 48 2.52 10.09 -3.59
N TYR A 49 3.52 9.87 -2.76
CA TYR A 49 3.35 9.17 -1.48
C TYR A 49 2.38 9.93 -0.57
N ALA A 50 2.57 11.23 -0.42
CA ALA A 50 1.72 12.07 0.42
C ALA A 50 0.27 12.09 -0.08
N ASP A 51 0.07 12.21 -1.39
CA ASP A 51 -1.25 12.17 -2.00
C ASP A 51 -1.93 10.81 -1.78
N MET A 52 -1.16 9.73 -1.88
CA MET A 52 -1.68 8.39 -1.69
C MET A 52 -2.06 8.14 -0.22
N VAL A 53 -1.26 8.63 0.72
CA VAL A 53 -1.57 8.55 2.15
C VAL A 53 -2.84 9.34 2.48
N ASP A 54 -3.01 10.50 1.88
CA ASP A 54 -4.22 11.31 2.07
C ASP A 54 -5.46 10.61 1.54
N ASP A 55 -5.35 9.91 0.41
CA ASP A 55 -6.46 9.23 -0.24
C ASP A 55 -6.77 7.85 0.37
N MET A 56 -5.75 7.04 0.62
CA MET A 56 -5.90 5.63 1.02
C MET A 56 -5.68 5.39 2.51
N GLY A 57 -5.00 6.29 3.19
CA GLY A 57 -4.60 6.14 4.59
C GLY A 57 -3.21 5.54 4.73
N ILE A 58 -2.54 5.90 5.83
CA ILE A 58 -1.15 5.48 6.08
C ILE A 58 -1.04 3.94 6.23
N ASP A 59 -2.05 3.29 6.81
CA ASP A 59 -2.02 1.84 7.02
C ASP A 59 -1.97 1.08 5.70
N VAL A 60 -2.76 1.50 4.73
CA VAL A 60 -2.81 0.87 3.40
C VAL A 60 -1.50 1.11 2.65
N VAL A 61 -1.03 2.36 2.63
CA VAL A 61 0.20 2.72 1.91
C VAL A 61 1.41 2.04 2.53
N SER A 62 1.49 1.99 3.86
CA SER A 62 2.58 1.30 4.56
C SER A 62 2.59 -0.20 4.25
N ALA A 63 1.42 -0.82 4.21
CA ALA A 63 1.30 -2.24 3.84
C ALA A 63 1.76 -2.47 2.40
N PHE A 64 1.40 -1.58 1.47
CA PHE A 64 1.86 -1.65 0.07
C PHE A 64 3.39 -1.61 0.00
N LEU A 65 4.01 -0.68 0.73
CA LEU A 65 5.46 -0.49 0.69
C LEU A 65 6.27 -1.59 1.38
N GLU A 66 5.61 -2.50 2.12
CA GLU A 66 6.27 -3.69 2.65
C GLU A 66 6.71 -4.65 1.54
N ASN A 67 5.98 -4.66 0.42
CA ASN A 67 6.18 -5.63 -0.67
C ASN A 67 6.53 -4.99 -2.01
N PHE A 68 6.35 -3.67 -2.15
CA PHE A 68 6.59 -2.93 -3.38
C PHE A 68 7.49 -1.73 -3.13
N ASP A 69 8.16 -1.26 -4.16
CA ASP A 69 9.08 -0.12 -4.06
C ASP A 69 8.32 1.21 -4.01
N ILE A 70 8.96 2.23 -3.43
CA ILE A 70 8.40 3.58 -3.40
C ILE A 70 8.13 4.12 -4.82
N ALA A 71 8.91 3.68 -5.81
CA ALA A 71 8.69 4.07 -7.21
C ALA A 71 7.30 3.64 -7.73
N ASP A 72 6.71 2.61 -7.11
CA ASP A 72 5.40 2.08 -7.50
C ASP A 72 4.24 2.65 -6.68
N VAL A 73 4.50 3.59 -5.77
CA VAL A 73 3.50 4.10 -4.83
C VAL A 73 2.25 4.65 -5.52
N SER A 74 2.39 5.22 -6.72
CA SER A 74 1.25 5.74 -7.48
C SER A 74 0.28 4.65 -7.91
N ASN A 75 0.71 3.40 -7.93
CA ASN A 75 -0.12 2.24 -8.28
C ASN A 75 -0.89 1.66 -7.10
N CYS A 76 -0.65 2.14 -5.88
CA CYS A 76 -1.25 1.60 -4.66
C CYS A 76 -2.78 1.54 -4.74
N ARG A 77 -3.42 2.61 -5.19
CA ARG A 77 -4.87 2.67 -5.30
C ARG A 77 -5.42 1.61 -6.25
N ASP A 78 -4.83 1.49 -7.42
CA ASP A 78 -5.28 0.55 -8.45
C ASP A 78 -4.99 -0.90 -8.06
N ALA A 79 -3.91 -1.12 -7.32
CA ALA A 79 -3.52 -2.45 -6.87
C ALA A 79 -4.35 -2.95 -5.68
N TYR A 80 -4.89 -2.04 -4.88
CA TYR A 80 -5.56 -2.39 -3.62
C TYR A 80 -6.84 -3.15 -3.83
N GLN A 81 -6.98 -4.32 -3.20
CA GLN A 81 -8.15 -5.19 -3.32
C GLN A 81 -9.05 -5.15 -2.08
N GLY A 82 -8.61 -4.58 -0.99
CA GLY A 82 -9.36 -4.48 0.24
C GLY A 82 -8.66 -5.16 1.43
N CYS A 83 -9.34 -5.14 2.56
CA CYS A 83 -8.85 -5.72 3.80
C CYS A 83 -9.66 -6.96 4.14
N TYR A 84 -8.99 -8.09 4.38
CA TYR A 84 -9.61 -9.37 4.66
C TYR A 84 -8.93 -10.00 5.87
N ARG A 85 -9.61 -10.95 6.52
CA ARG A 85 -9.04 -11.67 7.67
C ARG A 85 -7.87 -12.55 7.25
N SER A 86 -7.91 -13.04 6.00
CA SER A 86 -6.88 -13.92 5.45
C SER A 86 -6.98 -13.95 3.94
N GLY A 87 -5.96 -14.49 3.28
CA GLY A 87 -6.02 -14.74 1.85
C GLY A 87 -7.15 -15.71 1.47
N ALA A 88 -7.43 -16.68 2.36
CA ALA A 88 -8.55 -17.61 2.14
C ALA A 88 -9.90 -16.89 2.06
N GLU A 89 -10.15 -15.91 2.93
CA GLU A 89 -11.37 -15.10 2.88
C GLU A 89 -11.45 -14.28 1.59
N PHE A 90 -10.31 -13.72 1.15
CA PHE A 90 -10.24 -13.00 -0.11
C PHE A 90 -10.58 -13.91 -1.30
N ALA A 91 -10.02 -15.13 -1.33
CA ALA A 91 -10.30 -16.11 -2.40
C ALA A 91 -11.79 -16.47 -2.42
N GLU A 92 -12.40 -16.67 -1.26
CA GLU A 92 -13.83 -16.94 -1.14
C GLU A 92 -14.66 -15.78 -1.71
N GLN A 93 -14.33 -14.55 -1.33
CA GLN A 93 -15.06 -13.38 -1.77
C GLN A 93 -14.96 -13.17 -3.29
N ILE A 94 -13.78 -13.35 -3.86
CA ILE A 94 -13.60 -13.28 -5.32
C ILE A 94 -14.46 -14.33 -6.03
N ALA A 95 -14.43 -15.57 -5.54
CA ALA A 95 -15.19 -16.65 -6.17
C ALA A 95 -16.70 -16.38 -6.13
N ILE A 96 -17.19 -15.83 -5.01
CA ILE A 96 -18.60 -15.46 -4.88
C ILE A 96 -18.96 -14.31 -5.83
N ASP A 97 -18.14 -13.28 -5.88
CA ASP A 97 -18.37 -12.09 -6.72
C ASP A 97 -18.34 -12.42 -8.20
N CYS A 98 -17.52 -13.40 -8.61
CA CYS A 98 -17.43 -13.85 -9.99
C CYS A 98 -18.42 -14.97 -10.32
N CYS A 99 -19.32 -15.31 -9.39
CA CYS A 99 -20.32 -16.38 -9.56
C CYS A 99 -19.72 -17.75 -9.86
N GLU A 100 -18.51 -18.00 -9.34
CA GLU A 100 -17.80 -19.28 -9.50
C GLU A 100 -18.32 -20.36 -8.55
N VAL A 101 -19.01 -19.95 -7.46
CA VAL A 101 -19.56 -20.88 -6.47
C VAL A 101 -21.01 -21.17 -6.82
N PRO A 102 -21.39 -22.45 -7.06
CA PRO A 102 -22.78 -22.79 -7.34
C PRO A 102 -23.69 -22.47 -6.16
N SER A 103 -24.82 -21.80 -6.42
CA SER A 103 -25.79 -21.45 -5.40
C SER A 103 -26.54 -22.67 -4.82
N ASN A 104 -26.53 -23.79 -5.55
CA ASN A 104 -27.19 -25.02 -5.17
C ASN A 104 -26.25 -26.08 -4.62
N MET A 105 -25.05 -25.70 -4.22
CA MET A 105 -24.07 -26.62 -3.65
C MET A 105 -24.61 -27.19 -2.34
N SER A 106 -24.47 -28.51 -2.15
CA SER A 106 -24.92 -29.17 -0.93
C SER A 106 -24.10 -28.69 0.28
N SER A 107 -24.80 -28.56 1.42
CA SER A 107 -24.20 -28.01 2.64
C SER A 107 -23.06 -28.84 3.22
N TRP A 108 -22.96 -30.12 2.85
CA TRP A 108 -21.87 -30.99 3.32
C TRP A 108 -20.59 -30.87 2.45
N ILE A 109 -20.66 -30.17 1.33
CA ILE A 109 -19.51 -29.92 0.48
C ILE A 109 -18.80 -28.66 0.97
N GLU A 110 -17.52 -28.76 1.23
CA GLU A 110 -16.69 -27.67 1.66
C GLU A 110 -15.64 -27.36 0.60
N ILE A 111 -15.34 -26.06 0.44
CA ILE A 111 -14.27 -25.62 -0.47
C ILE A 111 -13.06 -25.25 0.39
N ASP A 112 -11.89 -25.74 -0.02
CA ASP A 112 -10.62 -25.41 0.63
C ASP A 112 -10.16 -24.02 0.14
N TRP A 113 -10.62 -22.97 0.82
CA TRP A 113 -10.31 -21.60 0.44
C TRP A 113 -8.84 -21.24 0.61
N LYS A 114 -8.15 -21.93 1.54
CA LYS A 114 -6.70 -21.74 1.68
C LYS A 114 -5.96 -22.26 0.46
N ALA A 115 -6.34 -23.39 -0.05
CA ALA A 115 -5.76 -23.93 -1.29
C ALA A 115 -6.07 -23.02 -2.48
N SER A 116 -7.27 -22.46 -2.52
CA SER A 116 -7.64 -21.48 -3.55
C SER A 116 -6.77 -20.23 -3.47
N TRP A 117 -6.51 -19.73 -2.26
CA TRP A 117 -5.61 -18.60 -2.05
C TRP A 117 -4.18 -18.92 -2.52
N ASP A 118 -3.69 -20.13 -2.23
CA ASP A 118 -2.35 -20.54 -2.65
C ASP A 118 -2.21 -20.54 -4.19
N ASN A 119 -3.31 -20.71 -4.92
CA ASN A 119 -3.31 -20.57 -6.37
C ASN A 119 -3.38 -19.10 -6.83
N LEU A 120 -3.90 -18.20 -6.01
CA LEU A 120 -4.02 -16.77 -6.32
C LEU A 120 -2.80 -15.96 -5.91
N ASP A 121 -1.95 -16.48 -5.03
CA ASP A 121 -0.85 -15.69 -4.47
C ASP A 121 0.27 -15.35 -5.46
N TYR A 122 0.19 -15.85 -6.69
CA TYR A 122 1.05 -15.42 -7.80
C TYR A 122 0.63 -14.06 -8.34
N ASP A 123 -0.65 -13.72 -8.27
CA ASP A 123 -1.21 -12.49 -8.80
C ASP A 123 -1.52 -11.45 -7.71
N PHE A 124 -1.60 -11.89 -6.47
CA PHE A 124 -1.95 -11.05 -5.32
C PHE A 124 -0.99 -11.28 -4.17
N VAL A 125 -0.83 -10.29 -3.31
CA VAL A 125 -0.01 -10.40 -2.10
C VAL A 125 -0.83 -9.95 -0.90
N GLU A 126 -0.72 -10.71 0.19
CA GLU A 126 -1.31 -10.36 1.48
C GLU A 126 -0.26 -9.62 2.30
N CYS A 127 -0.60 -8.40 2.70
CA CYS A 127 0.26 -7.53 3.49
C CYS A 127 -0.23 -7.42 4.93
N SER A 128 0.43 -6.63 5.76
CA SER A 128 0.06 -6.43 7.16
C SER A 128 -1.39 -6.04 7.32
N ASN A 129 -2.01 -6.51 8.39
CA ASN A 129 -3.41 -6.20 8.76
C ASN A 129 -4.44 -6.69 7.74
N GLY A 130 -4.09 -7.65 6.89
CA GLY A 130 -5.03 -8.24 5.93
C GLY A 130 -5.24 -7.43 4.68
N HIS A 131 -4.42 -6.44 4.42
CA HIS A 131 -4.48 -5.67 3.17
C HIS A 131 -3.96 -6.50 2.01
N ILE A 132 -4.74 -6.59 0.95
CA ILE A 132 -4.38 -7.40 -0.22
C ILE A 132 -4.22 -6.49 -1.44
N PHE A 133 -3.15 -6.72 -2.19
CA PHE A 133 -2.81 -5.95 -3.38
C PHE A 133 -2.59 -6.86 -4.57
N SER A 134 -2.97 -6.37 -5.76
CA SER A 134 -2.60 -7.02 -7.02
C SER A 134 -1.11 -6.79 -7.27
N GLN A 135 -0.44 -7.81 -7.76
CA GLN A 135 0.96 -7.70 -8.19
C GLN A 135 1.09 -7.33 -9.67
N ASN A 136 -0.04 -7.23 -10.37
CA ASN A 136 -0.12 -6.92 -11.80
C ASN A 136 -0.67 -5.51 -11.98
N PHE A 137 0.24 -4.55 -12.07
CA PHE A 137 -0.14 -3.16 -12.32
C PHE A 137 0.84 -2.45 -13.25
#